data_24ba9068fe4af84329ce576d68ae83b2
#
_entry.id   24ba9068fe4af84329ce576d68ae83b2
#
_cell.length_a   1.000
_cell.length_b   1.000
_cell.length_c   1.000
_cell.angle_alpha   90.00
_cell.angle_beta   90.00
_cell.angle_gamma   90.00
#
_symmetry.space_group_name_H-M   'P 1'
#
loop_
_entity.id
_entity.type
_entity.pdbx_description
1 polymer ?
#
loop_
_entity_poly.entity_id
_entity_poly.type
_entity_poly.pdbx_seq_one_letter_code
_entity_poly.pdbx_strand_id
1 'polypeptide(L)'
;MICEVCKERIEHAAKNERDAAIAQHGKFHSPHEAWAVLKEEVEEMCQEVNRGAFQGLLYMLWNDVKHDKKTDQAKLDEIYENAFKCACECVQVMAMCLKWGEGIEKRPDSV
;
A
#
# COMPACT_ATOMS: atom_id res chain seq x y z
N MET A 1 13.38 3.80 -11.16
CA MET A 1 12.68 2.49 -11.08
C MET A 1 13.19 1.70 -9.89
N ILE A 2 12.31 0.94 -9.28
CA ILE A 2 12.69 0.12 -8.12
C ILE A 2 13.47 -1.11 -8.57
N CYS A 3 14.54 -1.46 -7.85
CA CYS A 3 15.39 -2.61 -8.20
C CYS A 3 14.73 -3.95 -7.80
N GLU A 4 15.24 -5.07 -8.37
CA GLU A 4 14.70 -6.41 -8.12
C GLU A 4 14.73 -6.80 -6.64
N VAL A 5 15.81 -6.49 -5.93
CA VAL A 5 15.91 -6.78 -4.50
C VAL A 5 14.83 -6.07 -3.70
N CYS A 6 14.55 -4.81 -4.04
CA CYS A 6 13.50 -4.04 -3.37
C CYS A 6 12.10 -4.57 -3.70
N LYS A 7 11.87 -5.00 -4.95
CA LYS A 7 10.62 -5.66 -5.35
C LYS A 7 10.40 -6.94 -4.53
N GLU A 8 11.41 -7.76 -4.39
CA GLU A 8 11.36 -9.00 -3.59
C GLU A 8 11.02 -8.70 -2.13
N ARG A 9 11.58 -7.64 -1.57
CA ARG A 9 11.30 -7.21 -0.20
C ARG A 9 9.85 -6.76 -0.02
N ILE A 10 9.30 -6.06 -1.00
CA ILE A 10 7.88 -5.66 -0.99
C ILE A 10 6.99 -6.89 -1.05
N GLU A 11 7.28 -7.83 -1.95
CA GLU A 11 6.53 -9.09 -2.05
C GLU A 11 6.63 -9.92 -0.77
N HIS A 12 7.82 -9.97 -0.17
CA HIS A 12 8.06 -10.67 1.09
C HIS A 12 7.24 -10.03 2.23
N ALA A 13 7.22 -8.71 2.30
CA ALA A 13 6.41 -7.98 3.28
C ALA A 13 4.92 -8.33 3.13
N ALA A 14 4.41 -8.37 1.90
CA ALA A 14 3.03 -8.73 1.64
C ALA A 14 2.71 -10.17 2.07
N LYS A 15 3.61 -11.10 1.81
CA LYS A 15 3.46 -12.51 2.23
C LYS A 15 3.49 -12.64 3.75
N ASN A 16 4.35 -11.90 4.43
CA ASN A 16 4.41 -11.89 5.89
C ASN A 16 3.12 -11.34 6.50
N GLU A 17 2.58 -10.26 5.95
CA GLU A 17 1.30 -9.70 6.40
C GLU A 17 0.14 -10.67 6.15
N ARG A 18 0.11 -11.34 4.99
CA ARG A 18 -0.86 -12.40 4.71
C ARG A 18 -0.81 -13.49 5.77
N ASP A 19 0.38 -13.99 6.05
CA ASP A 19 0.58 -15.10 6.99
C ASP A 19 0.17 -14.70 8.40
N ALA A 20 0.50 -13.48 8.81
CA ALA A 20 0.08 -12.94 10.11
C ALA A 20 -1.45 -12.81 10.21
N ALA A 21 -2.08 -12.33 9.15
CA ALA A 21 -3.54 -12.19 9.09
C ALA A 21 -4.24 -13.54 9.15
N ILE A 22 -3.73 -14.55 8.43
CA ILE A 22 -4.27 -15.91 8.46
C ILE A 22 -4.07 -16.54 9.84
N ALA A 23 -2.90 -16.35 10.45
CA ALA A 23 -2.63 -16.87 11.80
C ALA A 23 -3.57 -16.27 12.85
N GLN A 24 -3.92 -14.99 12.71
CA GLN A 24 -4.78 -14.28 13.65
C GLN A 24 -6.27 -14.53 13.42
N HIS A 25 -6.72 -14.54 12.16
CA HIS A 25 -8.14 -14.58 11.80
C HIS A 25 -8.57 -15.78 10.95
N GLY A 26 -7.63 -16.62 10.52
CA GLY A 26 -7.90 -17.69 9.58
C GLY A 26 -8.10 -17.20 8.15
N LYS A 27 -8.39 -18.12 7.25
CA LYS A 27 -8.73 -17.80 5.86
C LYS A 27 -10.11 -17.16 5.79
N PHE A 28 -10.40 -16.48 4.70
CA PHE A 28 -11.74 -15.93 4.50
C PHE A 28 -12.80 -17.03 4.39
N HIS A 29 -13.94 -16.80 5.03
CA HIS A 29 -15.05 -17.77 5.06
C HIS A 29 -15.89 -17.75 3.78
N SER A 30 -15.87 -16.64 3.05
CA SER A 30 -16.67 -16.47 1.84
C SER A 30 -16.07 -15.39 0.94
N PRO A 31 -16.40 -15.39 -0.36
CA PRO A 31 -16.05 -14.28 -1.24
C PRO A 31 -16.63 -12.94 -0.81
N HIS A 32 -17.78 -12.92 -0.16
CA HIS A 32 -18.39 -11.69 0.37
C HIS A 32 -17.52 -11.07 1.47
N GLU A 33 -17.04 -11.89 2.39
CA GLU A 33 -16.13 -11.43 3.44
C GLU A 33 -14.83 -10.92 2.85
N ALA A 34 -14.22 -11.69 1.94
CA ALA A 34 -12.97 -11.30 1.28
C ALA A 34 -13.11 -9.97 0.53
N TRP A 35 -14.20 -9.80 -0.20
CA TRP A 35 -14.47 -8.57 -0.94
C TRP A 35 -14.61 -7.36 -0.01
N ALA A 36 -15.35 -7.53 1.08
CA ALA A 36 -15.56 -6.45 2.05
C ALA A 36 -14.25 -5.99 2.68
N VAL A 37 -13.40 -6.93 3.08
CA VAL A 37 -12.08 -6.62 3.66
C VAL A 37 -11.17 -5.96 2.62
N LEU A 38 -11.11 -6.52 1.41
CA LEU A 38 -10.29 -5.95 0.34
C LEU A 38 -10.75 -4.54 -0.03
N LYS A 39 -12.06 -4.33 -0.12
CA LYS A 39 -12.64 -2.99 -0.38
C LYS A 39 -12.19 -1.98 0.67
N GLU A 40 -12.26 -2.35 1.95
CA GLU A 40 -11.83 -1.49 3.05
C GLU A 40 -10.35 -1.11 2.93
N GLU A 41 -9.49 -2.08 2.66
CA GLU A 41 -8.06 -1.83 2.48
C GLU A 41 -7.76 -0.93 1.27
N VAL A 42 -8.47 -1.13 0.17
CA VAL A 42 -8.33 -0.28 -1.02
C VAL A 42 -8.79 1.15 -0.72
N GLU A 43 -9.89 1.30 0.00
CA GLU A 43 -10.38 2.63 0.41
C GLU A 43 -9.37 3.35 1.31
N GLU A 44 -8.77 2.65 2.27
CA GLU A 44 -7.73 3.19 3.15
C GLU A 44 -6.49 3.62 2.34
N MET A 45 -6.08 2.81 1.38
CA MET A 45 -4.96 3.14 0.48
C MET A 45 -5.25 4.42 -0.29
N CYS A 46 -6.44 4.53 -0.89
CA CYS A 46 -6.84 5.71 -1.66
C CYS A 46 -6.91 6.96 -0.77
N GLN A 47 -7.44 6.83 0.44
CA GLN A 47 -7.50 7.93 1.40
C GLN A 47 -6.12 8.41 1.79
N GLU A 48 -5.18 7.49 2.02
CA GLU A 48 -3.81 7.86 2.40
C GLU A 48 -3.11 8.63 1.29
N VAL A 49 -3.28 8.22 0.02
CA VAL A 49 -2.75 8.96 -1.14
C VAL A 49 -3.32 10.38 -1.17
N ASN A 50 -4.62 10.53 -0.94
CA ASN A 50 -5.28 11.85 -0.95
C ASN A 50 -4.83 12.74 0.22
N ARG A 51 -4.67 12.16 1.42
CA ARG A 51 -4.19 12.90 2.60
C ARG A 51 -2.76 13.40 2.45
N GLY A 52 -1.94 12.71 1.67
CA GLY A 52 -0.53 13.05 1.49
C GLY A 52 -0.30 14.43 0.92
N ALA A 53 -1.28 15.02 0.24
CA ALA A 53 -1.21 16.36 -0.34
C ALA A 53 0.08 16.57 -1.17
N PHE A 54 0.53 15.53 -1.86
CA PHE A 54 1.81 15.51 -2.58
C PHE A 54 1.97 16.66 -3.56
N GLN A 55 0.91 16.98 -4.30
CA GLN A 55 0.97 18.07 -5.29
C GLN A 55 1.18 19.43 -4.62
N GLY A 56 0.50 19.66 -3.50
CA GLY A 56 0.66 20.90 -2.74
C GLY A 56 2.06 21.05 -2.17
N LEU A 57 2.61 19.99 -1.57
CA LEU A 57 3.97 19.99 -1.03
C LEU A 57 5.00 20.21 -2.13
N LEU A 58 4.83 19.56 -3.27
CA LEU A 58 5.72 19.71 -4.42
C LEU A 58 5.67 21.14 -4.95
N TYR A 59 4.49 21.74 -5.02
CA TYR A 59 4.33 23.15 -5.43
C TYR A 59 5.04 24.09 -4.47
N MET A 60 4.95 23.85 -3.17
CA MET A 60 5.64 24.66 -2.17
C MET A 60 7.16 24.59 -2.31
N LEU A 61 7.68 23.38 -2.57
CA LEU A 61 9.11 23.19 -2.85
C LEU A 61 9.53 23.95 -4.12
N TRP A 62 8.73 23.86 -5.16
CA TRP A 62 9.00 24.59 -6.41
C TRP A 62 9.02 26.10 -6.19
N ASN A 63 8.09 26.60 -5.38
CA ASN A 63 8.06 28.02 -5.03
C ASN A 63 9.34 28.47 -4.33
N ASP A 64 9.86 27.65 -3.42
CA ASP A 64 11.15 27.93 -2.75
C ASP A 64 12.30 27.91 -3.76
N VAL A 65 12.34 26.96 -4.66
CA VAL A 65 13.37 26.85 -5.70
C VAL A 65 13.35 28.08 -6.62
N LYS A 66 12.17 28.52 -7.07
CA LYS A 66 12.02 29.70 -7.93
C LYS A 66 12.56 30.97 -7.28
N HIS A 67 12.50 31.06 -5.96
CA HIS A 67 12.91 32.24 -5.21
C HIS A 67 14.30 32.08 -4.58
N ASP A 68 15.06 31.09 -5.03
CA ASP A 68 16.42 30.80 -4.54
C ASP A 68 16.49 30.64 -3.01
N LYS A 69 15.41 30.17 -2.42
CA LYS A 69 15.36 29.87 -0.98
C LYS A 69 16.02 28.55 -0.68
N LYS A 70 16.58 28.44 0.52
CA LYS A 70 17.14 27.19 1.02
C LYS A 70 16.04 26.12 1.06
N THR A 71 16.39 24.90 0.64
CA THR A 71 15.47 23.75 0.71
C THR A 71 15.02 23.51 2.15
N ASP A 72 13.71 23.41 2.33
CA ASP A 72 13.10 23.10 3.63
C ASP A 72 13.06 21.59 3.84
N GLN A 73 13.91 21.11 4.75
CA GLN A 73 13.99 19.69 5.07
C GLN A 73 12.65 19.16 5.60
N ALA A 74 11.89 19.96 6.33
CA ALA A 74 10.59 19.54 6.86
C ALA A 74 9.61 19.17 5.76
N LYS A 75 9.62 19.88 4.63
CA LYS A 75 8.78 19.57 3.47
C LYS A 75 9.16 18.24 2.81
N LEU A 76 10.47 17.99 2.70
CA LEU A 76 10.98 16.71 2.18
C LEU A 76 10.59 15.56 3.11
N ASP A 77 10.74 15.75 4.41
CA ASP A 77 10.37 14.76 5.42
C ASP A 77 8.87 14.43 5.36
N GLU A 78 8.04 15.44 5.17
CA GLU A 78 6.59 15.26 5.07
C GLU A 78 6.20 14.45 3.82
N ILE A 79 6.81 14.74 2.66
CA ILE A 79 6.61 13.95 1.46
C ILE A 79 7.05 12.50 1.68
N TYR A 80 8.23 12.32 2.28
CA TYR A 80 8.76 10.98 2.60
C TYR A 80 7.81 10.20 3.48
N GLU A 81 7.36 10.79 4.61
CA GLU A 81 6.46 10.12 5.55
C GLU A 81 5.11 9.77 4.91
N ASN A 82 4.56 10.67 4.11
CA ASN A 82 3.30 10.41 3.41
C ASN A 82 3.46 9.27 2.41
N ALA A 83 4.57 9.24 1.67
CA ALA A 83 4.87 8.14 0.74
C ALA A 83 5.06 6.82 1.48
N PHE A 84 5.72 6.82 2.62
CA PHE A 84 5.89 5.63 3.46
C PHE A 84 4.55 5.07 3.92
N LYS A 85 3.65 5.92 4.41
CA LYS A 85 2.30 5.49 4.81
C LYS A 85 1.51 4.90 3.65
N CYS A 86 1.59 5.52 2.47
CA CYS A 86 0.96 4.99 1.26
C CYS A 86 1.53 3.61 0.90
N ALA A 87 2.84 3.44 1.00
CA ALA A 87 3.49 2.16 0.73
C ALA A 87 3.01 1.07 1.69
N CYS A 88 2.85 1.38 2.97
CA CYS A 88 2.32 0.45 3.96
C CYS A 88 0.90 -0.01 3.61
N GLU A 89 0.04 0.93 3.21
CA GLU A 89 -1.34 0.61 2.79
C GLU A 89 -1.36 -0.24 1.51
N CYS A 90 -0.44 0.02 0.57
CA CYS A 90 -0.31 -0.81 -0.63
C CYS A 90 0.07 -2.25 -0.28
N VAL A 91 0.98 -2.45 0.68
CA VAL A 91 1.36 -3.79 1.16
C VAL A 91 0.16 -4.51 1.78
N GLN A 92 -0.68 -3.82 2.54
CA GLN A 92 -1.91 -4.40 3.11
C GLN A 92 -2.88 -4.86 2.02
N VAL A 93 -3.07 -4.05 0.97
CA VAL A 93 -3.90 -4.44 -0.18
C VAL A 93 -3.35 -5.71 -0.83
N MET A 94 -2.03 -5.76 -1.08
CA MET A 94 -1.37 -6.94 -1.65
C MET A 94 -1.59 -8.17 -0.77
N ALA A 95 -1.42 -8.03 0.54
CA ALA A 95 -1.61 -9.12 1.51
C ALA A 95 -3.03 -9.68 1.47
N MET A 96 -4.04 -8.82 1.37
CA MET A 96 -5.43 -9.26 1.30
C MET A 96 -5.76 -9.96 -0.01
N CYS A 97 -5.15 -9.52 -1.13
CA CYS A 97 -5.25 -10.24 -2.40
C CYS A 97 -4.68 -11.66 -2.28
N LEU A 98 -3.51 -11.80 -1.65
CA LEU A 98 -2.89 -13.10 -1.44
C LEU A 98 -3.72 -13.98 -0.50
N LYS A 99 -4.25 -13.41 0.56
CA LYS A 99 -5.11 -14.13 1.52
C LYS A 99 -6.37 -14.66 0.83
N TRP A 100 -7.01 -13.85 0.02
CA TRP A 100 -8.19 -14.27 -0.75
C TRP A 100 -7.82 -15.38 -1.72
N GLY A 101 -6.70 -15.23 -2.45
CA GLY A 101 -6.22 -16.25 -3.38
C GLY A 101 -5.98 -17.62 -2.74
N GLU A 102 -5.51 -17.64 -1.49
CA GLU A 102 -5.30 -18.88 -0.73
C GLU A 102 -6.59 -19.68 -0.50
N GLY A 103 -7.73 -18.98 -0.44
CA GLY A 103 -9.04 -19.59 -0.20
C GLY A 103 -9.77 -20.04 -1.45
N ILE A 104 -9.22 -19.75 -2.64
CA ILE A 104 -9.87 -20.12 -3.89
C ILE A 104 -9.63 -21.59 -4.20
N GLU A 105 -10.70 -22.38 -4.23
CA GLU A 105 -10.65 -23.75 -4.70
C GLU A 105 -10.54 -23.79 -6.23
N LYS A 106 -9.52 -24.48 -6.73
CA LYS A 106 -9.38 -24.72 -8.17
C LYS A 106 -10.36 -25.81 -8.59
N ARG A 107 -11.38 -25.44 -9.34
CA ARG A 107 -12.31 -26.41 -9.92
C ARG A 107 -11.64 -27.06 -11.14
N PRO A 108 -11.76 -28.40 -11.31
CA PRO A 108 -11.15 -29.09 -12.45
C PRO A 108 -11.58 -28.56 -13.81
N ASP A 109 -12.77 -28.00 -13.92
CA ASP A 109 -13.36 -27.43 -15.12
C ASP A 109 -13.27 -25.89 -15.18
N SER A 110 -12.61 -25.27 -14.22
CA SER A 110 -12.36 -23.83 -14.25
C SER A 110 -11.21 -23.56 -15.19
N VAL A 111 -11.50 -22.89 -16.23
CA VAL A 111 -10.52 -22.53 -17.24
C VAL A 111 -10.27 -21.03 -17.17
#